data_3cd293453d1b39c95791a03e14d4ab5c
#
_entry.id   3cd293453d1b39c95791a03e14d4ab5c
#
_cell.length_a   1.000
_cell.length_b   1.000
_cell.length_c   1.000
_cell.angle_alpha   90.00
_cell.angle_beta   90.00
_cell.angle_gamma   90.00
#
_symmetry.space_group_name_H-M   'P 1'
#
loop_
_entity.id
_entity.type
_entity.pdbx_description
1 polymer ?
#
loop_
_entity_poly.entity_id
_entity_poly.type
_entity_poly.pdbx_seq_one_letter_code
_entity_poly.pdbx_strand_id
1 'polypeptide(L)'
;HSIWRRFCALGLLVPFLLLLFSCTNTVGYGVLQWSLPDLGLSTGDILPVYVRSNVSQVYIVEIQKKKVELPFWQLKLCRTKKEALQYAERLREYRYSYATSVLDGLPLREGPENTAPQVYRLREGQAVKLLWKGTGKAVYRGENRLEGDWFKVMTEDGTTGWCFSHGLSLF
;
A
#
# COMPACT_ATOMS: atom_id res chain seq x y z
N HIS A 1 15.20 82.00 -21.25
CA HIS A 1 13.99 81.35 -20.79
C HIS A 1 14.17 79.82 -20.76
N SER A 2 14.48 79.35 -19.61
CA SER A 2 14.84 77.96 -19.33
C SER A 2 13.63 77.15 -18.97
N ILE A 3 13.37 76.07 -19.74
CA ILE A 3 12.36 75.09 -19.45
C ILE A 3 13.05 73.91 -18.79
N TRP A 4 12.86 73.78 -17.49
CA TRP A 4 13.32 72.61 -16.74
C TRP A 4 12.42 71.43 -16.98
N ARG A 5 12.94 70.43 -17.66
CA ARG A 5 12.28 69.12 -17.80
C ARG A 5 12.59 68.29 -16.56
N ARG A 6 11.56 68.10 -15.69
CA ARG A 6 11.59 67.12 -14.61
C ARG A 6 11.33 65.77 -15.19
N PHE A 7 12.33 64.92 -15.24
CA PHE A 7 12.15 63.48 -15.47
C PHE A 7 11.71 62.86 -14.16
N CYS A 8 10.45 62.42 -14.10
CA CYS A 8 9.96 61.49 -13.09
C CYS A 8 10.48 60.11 -13.46
N ALA A 9 11.46 59.60 -12.72
CA ALA A 9 11.85 58.23 -12.76
C ALA A 9 10.76 57.40 -12.06
N LEU A 10 9.91 56.75 -12.85
CA LEU A 10 8.95 55.75 -12.37
C LEU A 10 9.76 54.47 -12.05
N GLY A 11 10.14 54.33 -10.78
CA GLY A 11 10.70 53.07 -10.29
C GLY A 11 9.67 51.98 -10.36
N LEU A 12 9.82 51.08 -11.33
CA LEU A 12 9.04 49.85 -11.43
C LEU A 12 9.47 48.91 -10.29
N LEU A 13 8.74 48.95 -9.20
CA LEU A 13 8.87 47.99 -8.11
C LEU A 13 8.23 46.68 -8.61
N VAL A 14 9.08 45.83 -9.16
CA VAL A 14 8.70 44.43 -9.47
C VAL A 14 8.60 43.69 -8.13
N PRO A 15 7.43 43.24 -7.69
CA PRO A 15 7.35 42.39 -6.52
C PRO A 15 8.02 41.05 -6.90
N PHE A 16 9.20 40.81 -6.36
CA PHE A 16 9.86 39.51 -6.40
C PHE A 16 9.03 38.56 -5.54
N LEU A 17 8.04 37.96 -6.20
CA LEU A 17 7.22 36.90 -5.62
C LEU A 17 8.13 35.69 -5.41
N LEU A 18 8.74 35.62 -4.24
CA LEU A 18 9.42 34.44 -3.75
C LEU A 18 8.37 33.31 -3.68
N LEU A 19 8.27 32.56 -4.77
CA LEU A 19 7.65 31.24 -4.76
C LEU A 19 8.52 30.38 -3.85
N LEU A 20 8.15 30.33 -2.58
CA LEU A 20 8.62 29.33 -1.64
C LEU A 20 8.08 27.99 -2.15
N PHE A 21 8.80 27.39 -3.10
CA PHE A 21 8.68 25.96 -3.35
C PHE A 21 9.17 25.29 -2.06
N SER A 22 8.23 25.02 -1.16
CA SER A 22 8.45 24.05 -0.09
C SER A 22 8.72 22.72 -0.80
N CYS A 23 9.98 22.43 -1.07
CA CYS A 23 10.42 21.09 -1.43
C CYS A 23 10.18 20.22 -0.19
N THR A 24 8.98 19.67 -0.09
CA THR A 24 8.71 18.60 0.85
C THR A 24 9.46 17.38 0.33
N ASN A 25 10.65 17.15 0.87
CA ASN A 25 11.45 15.98 0.55
C ASN A 25 10.67 14.74 1.01
N THR A 26 10.06 14.03 0.05
CA THR A 26 9.47 12.72 0.31
C THR A 26 10.57 11.68 0.29
N VAL A 27 10.52 10.71 1.20
CA VAL A 27 11.40 9.52 1.17
C VAL A 27 10.94 8.49 0.14
N GLY A 28 9.72 8.64 -0.38
CA GLY A 28 9.14 7.76 -1.39
C GLY A 28 7.62 7.85 -1.44
N TYR A 29 7.02 6.85 -2.03
CA TYR A 29 5.57 6.70 -2.20
C TYR A 29 5.12 5.39 -1.58
N GLY A 30 4.20 5.45 -0.63
CA GLY A 30 3.59 4.28 0.00
C GLY A 30 2.33 3.87 -0.74
N VAL A 31 2.23 2.61 -1.13
CA VAL A 31 0.99 2.04 -1.67
C VAL A 31 0.28 1.31 -0.54
N LEU A 32 -0.95 1.71 -0.26
CA LEU A 32 -1.74 1.11 0.82
C LEU A 32 -2.08 -0.34 0.47
N GLN A 33 -1.77 -1.27 1.38
CA GLN A 33 -2.02 -2.71 1.20
C GLN A 33 -3.27 -3.20 1.92
N TRP A 34 -3.68 -2.51 2.98
CA TRP A 34 -4.88 -2.77 3.77
C TRP A 34 -5.72 -1.51 3.86
N SER A 35 -7.00 -1.58 3.48
CA SER A 35 -7.90 -0.41 3.46
C SER A 35 -8.11 0.16 4.86
N LEU A 36 -8.21 1.48 4.94
CA LEU A 36 -8.46 2.25 6.15
C LEU A 36 -9.74 3.09 5.95
N PRO A 37 -10.93 2.47 6.09
CA PRO A 37 -12.21 3.14 5.79
C PRO A 37 -12.44 4.41 6.61
N ASP A 38 -12.01 4.41 7.87
CA ASP A 38 -12.14 5.56 8.79
C ASP A 38 -11.35 6.79 8.30
N LEU A 39 -10.34 6.58 7.47
CA LEU A 39 -9.54 7.63 6.83
C LEU A 39 -9.93 7.87 5.36
N GLY A 40 -10.95 7.18 4.87
CA GLY A 40 -11.39 7.24 3.47
C GLY A 40 -10.37 6.68 2.48
N LEU A 41 -9.49 5.76 2.93
CA LEU A 41 -8.43 5.18 2.12
C LEU A 41 -8.69 3.72 1.80
N SER A 42 -8.36 3.35 0.58
CA SER A 42 -8.52 1.98 0.06
C SER A 42 -7.19 1.37 -0.36
N THR A 43 -7.11 0.06 -0.33
CA THR A 43 -5.97 -0.69 -0.89
C THR A 43 -5.64 -0.19 -2.31
N GLY A 44 -4.37 0.05 -2.59
CA GLY A 44 -3.90 0.61 -3.85
C GLY A 44 -3.81 2.14 -3.89
N ASP A 45 -4.33 2.86 -2.87
CA ASP A 45 -4.10 4.30 -2.78
C ASP A 45 -2.62 4.60 -2.55
N ILE A 46 -2.14 5.67 -3.19
CA ILE A 46 -0.72 6.06 -3.16
C ILE A 46 -0.58 7.32 -2.34
N LEU A 47 0.25 7.26 -1.31
CA LEU A 47 0.51 8.35 -0.39
C LEU A 47 1.99 8.75 -0.44
N PRO A 48 2.32 10.06 -0.54
CA PRO A 48 3.68 10.52 -0.32
C PRO A 48 4.12 10.19 1.12
N VAL A 49 5.30 9.60 1.27
CA VAL A 49 5.89 9.28 2.57
C VAL A 49 6.96 10.31 2.89
N TYR A 50 6.80 11.03 3.98
CA TYR A 50 7.72 12.10 4.40
C TYR A 50 8.80 11.61 5.37
N VAL A 51 8.46 10.67 6.25
CA VAL A 51 9.39 10.11 7.21
C VAL A 51 9.23 8.60 7.30
N ARG A 52 10.35 7.92 7.45
CA ARG A 52 10.41 6.51 7.83
C ARG A 52 11.07 6.40 9.19
N SER A 53 10.32 6.01 10.19
CA SER A 53 10.82 5.74 11.54
C SER A 53 11.12 4.26 11.73
N ASN A 54 12.41 3.91 11.76
CA ASN A 54 12.83 2.53 12.01
C ASN A 54 12.65 2.13 13.49
N VAL A 55 12.64 3.10 14.39
CA VAL A 55 12.43 2.86 15.84
C VAL A 55 10.97 2.46 16.09
N SER A 56 10.03 3.25 15.60
CA SER A 56 8.59 3.01 15.77
C SER A 56 7.99 2.07 14.73
N GLN A 57 8.76 1.68 13.71
CA GLN A 57 8.30 0.84 12.58
C GLN A 57 7.08 1.45 11.85
N VAL A 58 7.08 2.78 11.67
CA VAL A 58 6.00 3.52 11.02
C VAL A 58 6.51 4.42 9.90
N TYR A 59 5.63 4.69 8.96
CA TYR A 59 5.73 5.77 7.99
C TYR A 59 4.88 6.95 8.44
N ILE A 60 5.39 8.19 8.26
CA ILE A 60 4.59 9.40 8.43
C ILE A 60 4.15 9.86 7.05
N VAL A 61 2.84 9.91 6.86
CA VAL A 61 2.16 10.37 5.64
C VAL A 61 1.28 11.57 5.95
N GLU A 62 0.82 12.27 4.93
CA GLU A 62 -0.16 13.34 5.09
C GLU A 62 -1.50 12.91 4.51
N ILE A 63 -2.54 12.94 5.35
CA ILE A 63 -3.92 12.63 4.97
C ILE A 63 -4.78 13.80 5.40
N GLN A 64 -5.50 14.43 4.45
CA GLN A 64 -6.34 15.59 4.72
C GLN A 64 -5.61 16.73 5.49
N LYS A 65 -4.38 17.01 5.09
CA LYS A 65 -3.48 18.00 5.71
C LYS A 65 -3.06 17.69 7.16
N LYS A 66 -3.26 16.46 7.62
CA LYS A 66 -2.81 15.97 8.92
C LYS A 66 -1.73 14.92 8.75
N LYS A 67 -0.70 14.98 9.58
CA LYS A 67 0.32 13.93 9.65
C LYS A 67 -0.26 12.72 10.38
N VAL A 68 -0.15 11.55 9.75
CA VAL A 68 -0.65 10.27 10.27
C VAL A 68 0.49 9.26 10.23
N GLU A 69 0.62 8.49 11.31
CA GLU A 69 1.55 7.37 11.40
C GLU A 69 0.85 6.09 10.93
N LEU A 70 1.47 5.41 9.97
CA LEU A 70 1.00 4.12 9.47
C LEU A 70 2.10 3.07 9.67
N PRO A 71 1.80 1.88 10.20
CA PRO A 71 2.76 0.79 10.35
C PRO A 71 3.40 0.40 9.01
N PHE A 72 4.65 -0.03 9.03
CA PHE A 72 5.37 -0.43 7.81
C PHE A 72 4.61 -1.45 6.96
N TRP A 73 3.92 -2.39 7.60
CA TRP A 73 3.19 -3.44 6.88
C TRP A 73 1.96 -2.93 6.11
N GLN A 74 1.39 -1.79 6.53
CA GLN A 74 0.22 -1.22 5.85
C GLN A 74 0.57 -0.56 4.51
N LEU A 75 1.83 -0.14 4.34
CA LEU A 75 2.30 0.53 3.13
C LEU A 75 3.45 -0.22 2.48
N LYS A 76 3.35 -0.48 1.19
CA LYS A 76 4.49 -0.84 0.36
C LYS A 76 5.22 0.43 -0.06
N LEU A 77 6.39 0.68 0.52
CA LEU A 77 7.22 1.82 0.12
C LEU A 77 7.89 1.55 -1.24
N CYS A 78 7.69 2.47 -2.17
CA CYS A 78 8.31 2.53 -3.48
C CYS A 78 9.18 3.79 -3.58
N ARG A 79 10.29 3.72 -4.31
CA ARG A 79 11.19 4.88 -4.48
C ARG A 79 10.57 5.95 -5.36
N THR A 80 9.89 5.52 -6.42
CA THR A 80 9.31 6.40 -7.43
C THR A 80 7.80 6.25 -7.50
N LYS A 81 7.13 7.30 -7.96
CA LYS A 81 5.69 7.26 -8.23
C LYS A 81 5.33 6.22 -9.29
N LYS A 82 6.22 6.01 -10.27
CA LYS A 82 6.02 4.99 -11.33
C LYS A 82 5.97 3.58 -10.73
N GLU A 83 6.91 3.24 -9.85
CA GLU A 83 6.91 1.95 -9.15
C GLU A 83 5.65 1.78 -8.30
N ALA A 84 5.23 2.85 -7.60
CA ALA A 84 4.00 2.84 -6.80
C ALA A 84 2.76 2.58 -7.67
N LEU A 85 2.64 3.23 -8.83
CA LEU A 85 1.55 2.99 -9.78
C LEU A 85 1.53 1.55 -10.29
N GLN A 86 2.70 0.97 -10.61
CA GLN A 86 2.80 -0.42 -11.04
C GLN A 86 2.37 -1.40 -9.95
N TYR A 87 2.77 -1.12 -8.70
CA TYR A 87 2.36 -1.95 -7.57
C TYR A 87 0.86 -1.80 -7.26
N ALA A 88 0.32 -0.58 -7.29
CA ALA A 88 -1.10 -0.32 -7.12
C ALA A 88 -1.96 -1.02 -8.19
N GLU A 89 -1.49 -1.03 -9.45
CA GLU A 89 -2.16 -1.75 -10.54
C GLU A 89 -2.23 -3.27 -10.28
N ARG A 90 -1.20 -3.86 -9.69
CA ARG A 90 -1.20 -5.26 -9.28
C ARG A 90 -2.25 -5.59 -8.22
N LEU A 91 -2.57 -4.60 -7.35
CA LEU A 91 -3.58 -4.77 -6.29
C LEU A 91 -5.01 -4.51 -6.79
N ARG A 92 -5.20 -3.97 -8.00
CA ARG A 92 -6.47 -3.43 -8.50
C ARG A 92 -7.59 -4.45 -8.50
N GLU A 93 -7.33 -5.66 -8.99
CA GLU A 93 -8.34 -6.73 -9.14
C GLU A 93 -8.94 -7.13 -7.79
N TYR A 94 -8.12 -7.17 -6.74
CA TYR A 94 -8.53 -7.58 -5.39
C TYR A 94 -8.58 -6.42 -4.40
N ARG A 95 -8.71 -5.18 -4.89
CA ARG A 95 -8.66 -3.95 -4.07
C ARG A 95 -9.59 -4.00 -2.86
N TYR A 96 -10.78 -4.57 -3.01
CA TYR A 96 -11.81 -4.65 -1.98
C TYR A 96 -12.06 -6.08 -1.48
N SER A 97 -11.23 -7.03 -1.85
CA SER A 97 -11.45 -8.44 -1.54
C SER A 97 -10.74 -8.84 -0.27
N TYR A 98 -11.51 -9.38 0.63
CA TYR A 98 -11.06 -9.99 1.88
C TYR A 98 -11.60 -11.43 1.95
N ALA A 99 -11.05 -12.22 2.84
CA ALA A 99 -11.54 -13.56 3.12
C ALA A 99 -11.35 -13.89 4.60
N THR A 100 -12.12 -14.86 5.08
CA THR A 100 -11.89 -15.51 6.37
C THR A 100 -11.47 -16.94 6.18
N SER A 101 -10.61 -17.45 7.06
CA SER A 101 -10.32 -18.88 7.09
C SER A 101 -11.55 -19.66 7.57
N VAL A 102 -11.94 -20.67 6.82
CA VAL A 102 -13.01 -21.62 7.24
C VAL A 102 -12.44 -22.83 7.99
N LEU A 103 -11.12 -22.90 8.12
CA LEU A 103 -10.41 -23.99 8.78
C LEU A 103 -9.49 -23.46 9.87
N ASP A 104 -9.44 -24.14 11.00
CA ASP A 104 -8.39 -23.89 11.98
C ASP A 104 -7.06 -24.46 11.48
N GLY A 105 -5.98 -23.68 11.63
CA GLY A 105 -4.65 -24.06 11.21
C GLY A 105 -4.40 -24.03 9.69
N LEU A 106 -5.21 -23.28 8.91
CA LEU A 106 -4.99 -23.13 7.47
C LEU A 106 -3.62 -22.48 7.21
N PRO A 107 -2.70 -23.15 6.47
CA PRO A 107 -1.34 -22.66 6.32
C PRO A 107 -1.23 -21.51 5.32
N LEU A 108 -0.47 -20.49 5.71
CA LEU A 108 0.17 -19.55 4.77
C LEU A 108 1.57 -20.07 4.46
N ARG A 109 1.96 -20.05 3.19
CA ARG A 109 3.22 -20.62 2.70
C ARG A 109 4.09 -19.59 2.01
N GLU A 110 5.38 -19.85 1.91
CA GLU A 110 6.32 -19.00 1.15
C GLU A 110 6.03 -18.99 -0.35
N GLY A 111 5.56 -20.12 -0.89
CA GLY A 111 5.24 -20.29 -2.30
C GLY A 111 3.85 -20.90 -2.53
N PRO A 112 3.31 -20.78 -3.77
CA PRO A 112 1.98 -21.29 -4.12
C PRO A 112 2.01 -22.80 -4.40
N GLU A 113 2.42 -23.59 -3.42
CA GLU A 113 2.45 -25.05 -3.44
C GLU A 113 2.42 -25.63 -2.03
N ASN A 114 1.86 -26.83 -1.88
CA ASN A 114 1.70 -27.49 -0.57
C ASN A 114 3.03 -27.91 0.08
N THR A 115 4.10 -28.04 -0.71
CA THR A 115 5.44 -28.42 -0.23
C THR A 115 6.27 -27.23 0.20
N ALA A 116 5.84 -25.98 -0.12
CA ALA A 116 6.54 -24.79 0.30
C ALA A 116 6.53 -24.64 1.83
N PRO A 117 7.58 -24.09 2.44
CA PRO A 117 7.64 -23.82 3.86
C PRO A 117 6.44 -23.01 4.34
N GLN A 118 5.94 -23.35 5.52
CA GLN A 118 4.85 -22.65 6.16
C GLN A 118 5.40 -21.45 6.94
N VAL A 119 4.80 -20.27 6.70
CA VAL A 119 5.17 -19.02 7.39
C VAL A 119 4.21 -18.68 8.52
N TYR A 120 2.94 -19.12 8.43
CA TYR A 120 1.91 -18.82 9.40
C TYR A 120 0.77 -19.86 9.34
N ARG A 121 -0.03 -19.94 10.40
CA ARG A 121 -1.29 -20.71 10.44
C ARG A 121 -2.45 -19.80 10.80
N LEU A 122 -3.41 -19.68 9.91
CA LEU A 122 -4.66 -18.96 10.19
C LEU A 122 -5.53 -19.75 11.15
N ARG A 123 -6.16 -19.03 12.07
CA ARG A 123 -7.24 -19.59 12.90
C ARG A 123 -8.54 -19.56 12.11
N GLU A 124 -9.48 -20.43 12.45
CA GLU A 124 -10.84 -20.35 11.94
C GLU A 124 -11.43 -18.94 12.19
N GLY A 125 -12.08 -18.36 11.19
CA GLY A 125 -12.64 -17.01 11.24
C GLY A 125 -11.61 -15.87 11.13
N GLN A 126 -10.32 -16.15 11.10
CA GLN A 126 -9.30 -15.10 10.96
C GLN A 126 -9.39 -14.46 9.57
N ALA A 127 -9.47 -13.11 9.55
CA ALA A 127 -9.52 -12.32 8.33
C ALA A 127 -8.15 -12.20 7.66
N VAL A 128 -8.15 -12.20 6.34
CA VAL A 128 -7.00 -11.91 5.50
C VAL A 128 -7.39 -10.99 4.34
N LYS A 129 -6.46 -10.15 3.93
CA LYS A 129 -6.56 -9.35 2.70
C LYS A 129 -6.04 -10.15 1.53
N LEU A 130 -6.82 -10.27 0.45
CA LEU A 130 -6.32 -10.80 -0.81
C LEU A 130 -5.53 -9.71 -1.53
N LEU A 131 -4.28 -10.00 -1.85
CA LEU A 131 -3.42 -9.07 -2.58
C LEU A 131 -3.48 -9.33 -4.08
N TRP A 132 -3.24 -10.56 -4.51
CA TRP A 132 -3.35 -11.00 -5.91
C TRP A 132 -3.44 -12.52 -6.00
N LYS A 133 -3.98 -12.98 -7.13
CA LYS A 133 -3.98 -14.39 -7.53
C LYS A 133 -2.65 -14.74 -8.20
N GLY A 134 -2.15 -15.94 -7.94
CA GLY A 134 -0.95 -16.47 -8.57
C GLY A 134 -1.16 -17.84 -9.20
N THR A 135 -0.26 -18.19 -10.10
CA THR A 135 -0.17 -19.54 -10.64
C THR A 135 0.58 -20.41 -9.65
N GLY A 136 0.01 -21.57 -9.29
CA GLY A 136 0.61 -22.49 -8.34
C GLY A 136 0.36 -23.95 -8.69
N LYS A 137 0.93 -24.86 -7.89
CA LYS A 137 0.75 -26.30 -8.08
C LYS A 137 -0.65 -26.72 -7.65
N ALA A 138 -1.19 -27.75 -8.34
CA ALA A 138 -2.45 -28.38 -7.97
C ALA A 138 -2.38 -28.92 -6.54
N VAL A 139 -3.49 -28.81 -5.83
CA VAL A 139 -3.66 -29.32 -4.46
C VAL A 139 -4.52 -30.54 -4.47
N TYR A 140 -4.14 -31.55 -3.72
CA TYR A 140 -4.85 -32.83 -3.63
C TYR A 140 -5.16 -33.18 -2.18
N ARG A 141 -6.31 -33.87 -1.98
CA ARG A 141 -6.66 -34.52 -0.74
C ARG A 141 -6.80 -36.01 -1.06
N GLY A 142 -5.79 -36.83 -0.72
CA GLY A 142 -5.65 -38.17 -1.25
C GLY A 142 -5.51 -38.15 -2.78
N GLU A 143 -6.38 -38.86 -3.49
CA GLU A 143 -6.42 -38.91 -4.96
C GLU A 143 -7.26 -37.77 -5.58
N ASN A 144 -8.05 -37.07 -4.77
CA ASN A 144 -8.95 -36.01 -5.27
C ASN A 144 -8.25 -34.66 -5.38
N ARG A 145 -8.26 -34.12 -6.60
CA ARG A 145 -7.83 -32.74 -6.84
C ARG A 145 -8.84 -31.78 -6.23
N LEU A 146 -8.35 -30.82 -5.42
CA LEU A 146 -9.19 -29.76 -4.89
C LEU A 146 -9.31 -28.62 -5.91
N GLU A 147 -10.54 -28.12 -6.07
CA GLU A 147 -10.79 -26.91 -6.83
C GLU A 147 -10.39 -25.68 -6.01
N GLY A 148 -9.78 -24.72 -6.66
CA GLY A 148 -9.37 -23.46 -6.06
C GLY A 148 -8.15 -22.85 -6.72
N ASP A 149 -7.79 -21.69 -6.21
CA ASP A 149 -6.70 -20.86 -6.68
C ASP A 149 -5.73 -20.52 -5.55
N TRP A 150 -4.50 -20.20 -5.92
CA TRP A 150 -3.52 -19.68 -4.98
C TRP A 150 -3.60 -18.16 -4.91
N PHE A 151 -3.79 -17.62 -3.70
CA PHE A 151 -3.77 -16.20 -3.43
C PHE A 151 -2.59 -15.80 -2.56
N LYS A 152 -1.92 -14.72 -2.94
CA LYS A 152 -1.06 -14.00 -2.01
C LYS A 152 -1.97 -13.21 -1.08
N VAL A 153 -1.86 -13.46 0.22
CA VAL A 153 -2.70 -12.84 1.24
C VAL A 153 -1.86 -12.18 2.31
N MET A 154 -2.48 -11.29 3.08
CA MET A 154 -1.89 -10.61 4.21
C MET A 154 -2.85 -10.64 5.40
N THR A 155 -2.32 -10.94 6.58
CA THR A 155 -3.05 -10.88 7.86
C THR A 155 -3.09 -9.46 8.41
N GLU A 156 -3.91 -9.20 9.43
CA GLU A 156 -4.03 -7.88 10.10
C GLU A 156 -2.76 -7.42 10.82
N ASP A 157 -1.81 -8.31 11.07
CA ASP A 157 -0.50 -7.99 11.64
C ASP A 157 0.60 -7.80 10.58
N GLY A 158 0.24 -7.89 9.30
CA GLY A 158 1.15 -7.69 8.18
C GLY A 158 1.90 -8.95 7.73
N THR A 159 1.64 -10.12 8.31
CA THR A 159 2.22 -11.37 7.84
C THR A 159 1.67 -11.71 6.46
N THR A 160 2.53 -11.98 5.48
CA THR A 160 2.13 -12.34 4.12
C THR A 160 2.52 -13.76 3.77
N GLY A 161 1.68 -14.42 2.99
CA GLY A 161 1.95 -15.76 2.50
C GLY A 161 1.04 -16.14 1.36
N TRP A 162 1.25 -17.33 0.81
CA TRP A 162 0.38 -17.95 -0.18
C TRP A 162 -0.62 -18.87 0.51
N CYS A 163 -1.88 -18.73 0.14
CA CYS A 163 -2.98 -19.53 0.66
C CYS A 163 -3.81 -20.10 -0.48
N PHE A 164 -4.22 -21.36 -0.36
CA PHE A 164 -5.11 -21.99 -1.32
C PHE A 164 -6.57 -21.67 -0.97
N SER A 165 -7.33 -21.20 -1.93
CA SER A 165 -8.67 -20.62 -1.70
C SER A 165 -9.71 -21.60 -1.17
N HIS A 166 -9.50 -22.92 -1.31
CA HIS A 166 -10.42 -23.95 -0.79
C HIS A 166 -10.69 -23.80 0.71
N GLY A 167 -9.74 -23.26 1.47
CA GLY A 167 -9.88 -23.01 2.91
C GLY A 167 -10.32 -21.58 3.26
N LEU A 168 -10.75 -20.77 2.28
CA LEU A 168 -11.12 -19.37 2.44
C LEU A 168 -12.59 -19.13 2.04
N SER A 169 -13.29 -18.30 2.82
CA SER A 169 -14.57 -17.69 2.46
C SER A 169 -14.37 -16.23 2.12
N LEU A 170 -14.61 -15.84 0.86
CA LEU A 170 -14.45 -14.49 0.37
C LEU A 170 -15.65 -13.60 0.78
N PHE A 171 -15.40 -12.31 1.05
CA PHE A 171 -16.43 -11.30 1.31
C PHE A 171 -15.98 -9.90 0.85
#